data_a6d013992990c3e7deac26d7a0e74c41
#
_entry.id   a6d013992990c3e7deac26d7a0e74c41
#
_cell.length_a   1.000
_cell.length_b   1.000
_cell.length_c   1.000
_cell.angle_alpha   90.00
_cell.angle_beta   90.00
_cell.angle_gamma   90.00
#
_symmetry.space_group_name_H-M   'P 1'
#
loop_
_entity.id
_entity.type
_entity.pdbx_description
1 polymer ?
#
loop_
_entity_poly.entity_id
_entity_poly.type
_entity_poly.pdbx_seq_one_letter_code
_entity_poly.pdbx_strand_id
1 'polypeptide(L)'
;MDYDDFKRVVDNAVDSGVVKVVLTGWGEPTVNPYILDMLSYAKSRGLTIVLNTNGLKLAELAEDLVRVGVDELYVSIDAVDIELYEKIRRLGDLSVVSRGLERLFEYKKRADSRKPFVKTIFTITKLNVDNISKLLDYAVEANILEVYLSLYIPYEGGIVEISCEDEECLKALRAQLEKVAVKAINMPVRVWAPNLSSYTSRYCPFVFNKALFVRSDGKVAPCIYMAYTWTTIVRGVKRRIYEFVIGDTLRESLRDIWRRNVEMMFKLYFNYMPSCIDCELVNWCSYTLSSEVDCWGNRPNCAHCPYHYRFSYCPI
;
A
#
# COMPACT_ATOMS: atom_id res chain seq x y z
N MET A 1 8.04 13.43 -10.04
CA MET A 1 7.13 14.50 -10.52
C MET A 1 7.64 15.80 -9.95
N ASP A 2 7.77 16.83 -10.76
CA ASP A 2 8.01 18.18 -10.27
C ASP A 2 6.73 18.84 -9.76
N TYR A 3 6.84 20.05 -9.21
CA TYR A 3 5.71 20.72 -8.59
C TYR A 3 4.66 21.21 -9.59
N ASP A 4 5.10 21.66 -10.77
CA ASP A 4 4.15 22.19 -11.77
C ASP A 4 3.34 21.07 -12.41
N ASP A 5 3.96 19.96 -12.74
CA ASP A 5 3.25 18.76 -13.21
C ASP A 5 2.29 18.22 -12.13
N PHE A 6 2.70 18.24 -10.87
CA PHE A 6 1.81 17.84 -9.77
C PHE A 6 0.55 18.71 -9.70
N LYS A 7 0.69 20.04 -9.82
CA LYS A 7 -0.47 20.93 -9.86
C LYS A 7 -1.42 20.59 -11.00
N ARG A 8 -0.86 20.37 -12.21
CA ARG A 8 -1.66 19.99 -13.38
C ARG A 8 -2.41 18.68 -13.17
N VAL A 9 -1.76 17.69 -12.57
CA VAL A 9 -2.38 16.40 -12.21
C VAL A 9 -3.49 16.60 -11.20
N VAL A 10 -3.27 17.39 -10.15
CA VAL A 10 -4.26 17.66 -9.10
C VAL A 10 -5.46 18.41 -9.68
N ASP A 11 -5.25 19.43 -10.50
CA ASP A 11 -6.33 20.19 -11.13
C ASP A 11 -7.19 19.30 -12.02
N ASN A 12 -6.55 18.50 -12.90
CA ASN A 12 -7.22 17.51 -13.73
C ASN A 12 -8.02 16.50 -12.90
N ALA A 13 -7.46 16.05 -11.76
CA ALA A 13 -8.13 15.13 -10.85
C ALA A 13 -9.38 15.76 -10.21
N VAL A 14 -9.28 16.99 -9.71
CA VAL A 14 -10.41 17.73 -9.11
C VAL A 14 -11.50 17.98 -10.15
N ASP A 15 -11.16 18.42 -11.35
CA ASP A 15 -12.10 18.65 -12.45
C ASP A 15 -12.80 17.35 -12.90
N SER A 16 -12.14 16.20 -12.67
CA SER A 16 -12.69 14.87 -12.92
C SER A 16 -13.53 14.32 -11.76
N GLY A 17 -13.64 15.05 -10.64
CA GLY A 17 -14.44 14.67 -9.47
C GLY A 17 -13.69 13.80 -8.44
N VAL A 18 -12.38 13.78 -8.48
CA VAL A 18 -11.57 13.13 -7.44
C VAL A 18 -11.67 13.90 -6.13
N VAL A 19 -11.84 13.17 -5.03
CA VAL A 19 -11.99 13.75 -3.68
C VAL A 19 -10.85 13.40 -2.72
N LYS A 20 -10.02 12.44 -3.09
CA LYS A 20 -8.91 11.94 -2.26
C LYS A 20 -7.66 11.69 -3.08
N VAL A 21 -6.51 12.10 -2.57
CA VAL A 21 -5.20 11.77 -3.10
C VAL A 21 -4.40 10.96 -2.09
N VAL A 22 -3.77 9.88 -2.56
CA VAL A 22 -2.88 9.05 -1.75
C VAL A 22 -1.47 9.16 -2.31
N LEU A 23 -0.57 9.77 -1.55
CA LEU A 23 0.85 9.87 -1.91
C LEU A 23 1.55 8.61 -1.42
N THR A 24 1.70 7.68 -2.32
CA THR A 24 2.32 6.36 -2.11
C THR A 24 2.93 5.87 -3.42
N GLY A 25 3.67 4.78 -3.39
CA GLY A 25 4.17 4.18 -4.63
C GLY A 25 5.42 3.34 -4.43
N TRP A 26 6.23 3.27 -5.48
CA TRP A 26 7.49 2.51 -5.53
C TRP A 26 8.69 3.25 -4.91
N GLY A 27 8.46 4.42 -4.34
CA GLY A 27 9.47 5.25 -3.69
C GLY A 27 8.97 5.84 -2.37
N GLU A 28 9.75 6.76 -1.83
CA GLU A 28 9.44 7.48 -0.59
C GLU A 28 8.99 8.91 -0.93
N PRO A 29 7.71 9.28 -0.70
CA PRO A 29 7.23 10.63 -1.05
C PRO A 29 7.97 11.76 -0.34
N THR A 30 8.40 11.56 0.90
CA THR A 30 9.04 12.60 1.72
C THR A 30 10.44 12.98 1.25
N VAL A 31 11.04 12.27 0.29
CA VAL A 31 12.31 12.66 -0.33
C VAL A 31 12.13 13.70 -1.43
N ASN A 32 10.89 13.91 -1.90
CA ASN A 32 10.62 14.96 -2.88
C ASN A 32 10.78 16.34 -2.21
N PRO A 33 11.63 17.24 -2.73
CA PRO A 33 11.89 18.54 -2.12
C PRO A 33 10.64 19.44 -2.06
N TYR A 34 9.66 19.20 -2.91
CA TYR A 34 8.41 19.97 -2.99
C TYR A 34 7.25 19.30 -2.23
N ILE A 35 7.52 18.28 -1.40
CA ILE A 35 6.44 17.49 -0.77
C ILE A 35 5.45 18.37 0.01
N LEU A 36 5.93 19.35 0.78
CA LEU A 36 5.08 20.24 1.58
C LEU A 36 4.24 21.18 0.71
N ASP A 37 4.81 21.68 -0.37
CA ASP A 37 4.08 22.50 -1.35
C ASP A 37 3.00 21.68 -2.06
N MET A 38 3.33 20.44 -2.45
CA MET A 38 2.39 19.50 -3.05
C MET A 38 1.21 19.18 -2.12
N LEU A 39 1.49 18.88 -0.85
CA LEU A 39 0.46 18.62 0.15
C LEU A 39 -0.42 19.86 0.38
N SER A 40 0.19 21.03 0.51
CA SER A 40 -0.51 22.32 0.68
C SER A 40 -1.40 22.62 -0.51
N TYR A 41 -0.90 22.42 -1.73
CA TYR A 41 -1.68 22.62 -2.95
C TYR A 41 -2.87 21.66 -3.02
N ALA A 42 -2.65 20.38 -2.84
CA ALA A 42 -3.74 19.38 -2.84
C ALA A 42 -4.82 19.73 -1.79
N LYS A 43 -4.39 20.20 -0.61
CA LYS A 43 -5.32 20.62 0.45
C LYS A 43 -6.12 21.87 0.05
N SER A 44 -5.49 22.85 -0.58
CA SER A 44 -6.15 24.08 -1.08
C SER A 44 -7.20 23.76 -2.15
N ARG A 45 -7.05 22.65 -2.87
CA ARG A 45 -8.03 22.15 -3.86
C ARG A 45 -9.15 21.30 -3.24
N GLY A 46 -9.21 21.20 -1.91
CA GLY A 46 -10.27 20.50 -1.17
C GLY A 46 -10.11 18.98 -1.10
N LEU A 47 -8.95 18.43 -1.46
CA LEU A 47 -8.72 17.00 -1.44
C LEU A 47 -8.48 16.47 0.00
N THR A 48 -8.97 15.28 0.27
CA THR A 48 -8.50 14.45 1.40
C THR A 48 -7.11 13.92 1.07
N ILE A 49 -6.17 14.09 1.99
CA ILE A 49 -4.76 13.73 1.78
C ILE A 49 -4.39 12.53 2.63
N VAL A 50 -3.87 11.50 1.99
CA VAL A 50 -3.23 10.35 2.63
C VAL A 50 -1.76 10.31 2.23
N LEU A 51 -0.87 10.25 3.21
CA LEU A 51 0.57 10.12 2.99
C LEU A 51 1.06 8.79 3.53
N ASN A 52 1.77 8.02 2.70
CA ASN A 52 2.48 6.81 3.12
C ASN A 52 3.99 7.08 3.13
N THR A 53 4.67 6.79 4.24
CA THR A 53 6.09 7.10 4.43
C THR A 53 6.83 6.01 5.21
N ASN A 54 8.14 5.92 5.00
CA ASN A 54 9.03 5.12 5.83
C ASN A 54 9.30 5.76 7.21
N GLY A 55 8.89 7.02 7.42
CA GLY A 55 8.97 7.75 8.68
C GLY A 55 10.33 8.40 8.99
N LEU A 56 11.37 8.20 8.17
CA LEU A 56 12.72 8.72 8.48
C LEU A 56 12.80 10.25 8.52
N LYS A 57 11.97 10.93 7.73
CA LYS A 57 11.88 12.41 7.76
C LYS A 57 10.72 12.94 8.61
N LEU A 58 10.02 12.07 9.32
CA LEU A 58 8.82 12.46 10.04
C LEU A 58 9.09 13.52 11.12
N ALA A 59 10.22 13.42 11.83
CA ALA A 59 10.60 14.40 12.85
C ALA A 59 10.79 15.81 12.28
N GLU A 60 11.28 15.92 11.03
CA GLU A 60 11.49 17.20 10.35
C GLU A 60 10.15 17.78 9.84
N LEU A 61 9.26 16.93 9.37
CA LEU A 61 8.01 17.31 8.71
C LEU A 61 6.81 17.39 9.66
N ALA A 62 6.96 16.95 10.92
CA ALA A 62 5.85 16.77 11.86
C ALA A 62 4.96 18.00 12.03
N GLU A 63 5.56 19.18 12.24
CA GLU A 63 4.84 20.43 12.38
C GLU A 63 4.06 20.81 11.13
N ASP A 64 4.73 20.72 9.98
CA ASP A 64 4.13 21.10 8.70
C ASP A 64 3.00 20.16 8.30
N LEU A 65 3.13 18.85 8.55
CA LEU A 65 2.06 17.88 8.28
C LEU A 65 0.79 18.18 9.10
N VAL A 66 0.95 18.63 10.35
CA VAL A 66 -0.17 19.07 11.19
C VAL A 66 -0.75 20.38 10.67
N ARG A 67 0.11 21.36 10.34
CA ARG A 67 -0.29 22.68 9.86
C ARG A 67 -1.03 22.63 8.52
N VAL A 68 -0.53 21.82 7.57
CA VAL A 68 -1.18 21.58 6.28
C VAL A 68 -2.52 20.85 6.45
N GLY A 69 -2.65 20.08 7.53
CA GLY A 69 -3.85 19.30 7.84
C GLY A 69 -3.94 18.03 6.98
N VAL A 70 -2.83 17.29 6.86
CA VAL A 70 -2.83 15.93 6.28
C VAL A 70 -3.85 15.09 7.03
N ASP A 71 -4.70 14.36 6.31
CA ASP A 71 -5.83 13.66 6.93
C ASP A 71 -5.40 12.32 7.54
N GLU A 72 -4.63 11.53 6.80
CA GLU A 72 -4.15 10.22 7.24
C GLU A 72 -2.65 10.07 6.94
N LEU A 73 -1.93 9.46 7.86
CA LEU A 73 -0.52 9.17 7.75
C LEU A 73 -0.27 7.68 8.00
N TYR A 74 0.20 6.97 6.98
CA TYR A 74 0.67 5.60 7.11
C TYR A 74 2.18 5.63 7.31
N VAL A 75 2.65 5.07 8.42
CA VAL A 75 4.06 4.89 8.71
C VAL A 75 4.40 3.40 8.64
N SER A 76 5.39 3.06 7.86
CA SER A 76 5.79 1.67 7.67
C SER A 76 6.68 1.22 8.82
N ILE A 77 6.22 0.26 9.64
CA ILE A 77 6.95 -0.28 10.80
C ILE A 77 6.90 -1.81 10.73
N ASP A 78 8.02 -2.45 10.37
CA ASP A 78 8.10 -3.89 10.14
C ASP A 78 8.75 -4.66 11.29
N ALA A 79 9.16 -4.00 12.36
CA ALA A 79 9.58 -4.57 13.62
C ALA A 79 9.54 -3.50 14.72
N VAL A 80 9.48 -3.93 15.99
CA VAL A 80 9.56 -3.05 17.17
C VAL A 80 10.86 -3.29 17.96
N ASP A 81 11.65 -4.23 17.53
CA ASP A 81 13.02 -4.46 17.95
C ASP A 81 13.98 -3.75 16.99
N ILE A 82 14.92 -2.95 17.50
CA ILE A 82 15.80 -2.10 16.69
C ILE A 82 16.65 -2.93 15.74
N GLU A 83 17.30 -3.99 16.23
CA GLU A 83 18.20 -4.81 15.41
C GLU A 83 17.43 -5.52 14.30
N LEU A 84 16.25 -6.04 14.62
CA LEU A 84 15.36 -6.68 13.65
C LEU A 84 14.83 -5.68 12.61
N TYR A 85 14.47 -4.46 13.06
CA TYR A 85 14.00 -3.40 12.16
C TYR A 85 15.07 -3.02 11.13
N GLU A 86 16.31 -2.77 11.57
CA GLU A 86 17.44 -2.43 10.71
C GLU A 86 17.79 -3.58 9.73
N LYS A 87 17.66 -4.83 10.19
CA LYS A 87 17.86 -6.02 9.34
C LYS A 87 16.84 -6.12 8.22
N ILE A 88 15.57 -5.82 8.50
CA ILE A 88 14.46 -5.90 7.52
C ILE A 88 14.48 -4.66 6.62
N ARG A 89 14.59 -3.47 7.21
CA ARG A 89 14.61 -2.19 6.52
C ARG A 89 16.03 -1.66 6.43
N ARG A 90 16.72 -2.03 5.36
CA ARG A 90 18.06 -1.49 5.09
C ARG A 90 18.01 0.04 5.09
N LEU A 91 18.91 0.69 5.80
CA LEU A 91 18.97 2.14 6.04
C LEU A 91 17.80 2.68 6.90
N GLY A 92 16.97 1.82 7.45
CA GLY A 92 15.94 2.19 8.43
C GLY A 92 16.53 2.37 9.82
N ASP A 93 15.98 3.28 10.59
CA ASP A 93 16.30 3.51 12.01
C ASP A 93 14.98 3.69 12.78
N LEU A 94 14.63 2.69 13.57
CA LEU A 94 13.39 2.71 14.35
C LEU A 94 13.38 3.86 15.38
N SER A 95 14.53 4.22 15.93
CA SER A 95 14.63 5.31 16.89
C SER A 95 14.32 6.66 16.26
N VAL A 96 14.71 6.86 14.98
CA VAL A 96 14.36 8.06 14.21
C VAL A 96 12.86 8.10 13.94
N VAL A 97 12.27 6.98 13.55
CA VAL A 97 10.82 6.87 13.28
C VAL A 97 10.03 7.14 14.58
N SER A 98 10.43 6.53 15.70
CA SER A 98 9.75 6.72 16.99
C SER A 98 9.81 8.19 17.45
N ARG A 99 10.96 8.83 17.36
CA ARG A 99 11.09 10.29 17.64
C ARG A 99 10.22 11.13 16.72
N GLY A 100 10.08 10.71 15.44
CA GLY A 100 9.20 11.36 14.49
C GLY A 100 7.72 11.30 14.91
N LEU A 101 7.27 10.14 15.37
CA LEU A 101 5.91 9.94 15.88
C LEU A 101 5.67 10.74 17.17
N GLU A 102 6.62 10.74 18.10
CA GLU A 102 6.56 11.54 19.33
C GLU A 102 6.40 13.04 19.03
N ARG A 103 7.24 13.59 18.13
CA ARG A 103 7.16 14.99 17.72
C ARG A 103 5.83 15.30 17.02
N LEU A 104 5.38 14.43 16.14
CA LEU A 104 4.09 14.59 15.48
C LEU A 104 2.94 14.67 16.51
N PHE A 105 2.96 13.79 17.50
CA PHE A 105 1.95 13.78 18.55
C PHE A 105 2.00 15.05 19.41
N GLU A 106 3.20 15.55 19.76
CA GLU A 106 3.37 16.82 20.46
C GLU A 106 2.79 18.00 19.68
N TYR A 107 3.07 18.10 18.37
CA TYR A 107 2.52 19.16 17.53
C TYR A 107 1.00 19.06 17.40
N LYS A 108 0.45 17.86 17.23
CA LYS A 108 -0.99 17.64 17.25
C LYS A 108 -1.63 18.15 18.54
N LYS A 109 -1.02 17.84 19.69
CA LYS A 109 -1.50 18.30 21.00
C LYS A 109 -1.44 19.81 21.14
N ARG A 110 -0.35 20.46 20.71
CA ARG A 110 -0.18 21.92 20.74
C ARG A 110 -1.19 22.64 19.84
N ALA A 111 -1.50 22.06 18.68
CA ALA A 111 -2.44 22.60 17.71
C ALA A 111 -3.91 22.23 17.97
N ASP A 112 -4.20 21.48 19.05
CA ASP A 112 -5.51 20.85 19.31
C ASP A 112 -6.08 20.11 18.08
N SER A 113 -5.20 19.44 17.34
CA SER A 113 -5.54 18.75 16.10
C SER A 113 -5.63 17.23 16.30
N ARG A 114 -6.69 16.63 15.80
CA ARG A 114 -6.79 15.18 15.70
C ARG A 114 -6.04 14.61 14.48
N LYS A 115 -5.74 15.44 13.47
CA LYS A 115 -5.07 15.04 12.23
C LYS A 115 -3.56 15.30 12.30
N PRO A 116 -2.81 14.51 11.52
CA PRO A 116 -3.21 13.32 10.78
C PRO A 116 -3.61 12.14 11.69
N PHE A 117 -4.54 11.29 11.21
CA PHE A 117 -4.78 9.98 11.83
C PHE A 117 -3.62 9.06 11.48
N VAL A 118 -2.87 8.63 12.49
CA VAL A 118 -1.68 7.81 12.29
C VAL A 118 -2.06 6.33 12.23
N LYS A 119 -1.57 5.67 11.20
CA LYS A 119 -1.76 4.25 10.92
C LYS A 119 -0.41 3.62 10.61
N THR A 120 -0.26 2.32 10.81
CA THR A 120 0.96 1.61 10.41
C THR A 120 0.66 0.45 9.46
N ILE A 121 1.57 0.22 8.52
CA ILE A 121 1.63 -1.00 7.70
C ILE A 121 2.81 -1.80 8.21
N PHE A 122 2.55 -3.06 8.57
CA PHE A 122 3.55 -4.04 8.98
C PHE A 122 3.64 -5.12 7.91
N THR A 123 4.77 -5.19 7.23
CA THR A 123 5.03 -6.19 6.19
C THR A 123 5.54 -7.47 6.84
N ILE A 124 4.72 -8.51 6.81
CA ILE A 124 4.99 -9.80 7.43
C ILE A 124 6.00 -10.58 6.59
N THR A 125 7.04 -11.05 7.23
CA THR A 125 8.10 -11.91 6.69
C THR A 125 8.41 -13.03 7.67
N LYS A 126 9.20 -14.04 7.28
CA LYS A 126 9.74 -15.06 8.20
C LYS A 126 10.55 -14.47 9.35
N LEU A 127 11.16 -13.30 9.14
CA LEU A 127 12.03 -12.68 10.14
C LEU A 127 11.25 -12.03 11.28
N ASN A 128 10.02 -11.57 11.04
CA ASN A 128 9.26 -10.76 11.99
C ASN A 128 7.90 -11.37 12.38
N VAL A 129 7.52 -12.51 11.85
CA VAL A 129 6.21 -13.13 12.12
C VAL A 129 5.94 -13.30 13.61
N ASP A 130 6.96 -13.64 14.41
CA ASP A 130 6.83 -13.82 15.87
C ASP A 130 6.71 -12.51 16.66
N ASN A 131 6.93 -11.37 16.03
CA ASN A 131 6.89 -10.06 16.66
C ASN A 131 5.56 -9.30 16.49
N ILE A 132 4.60 -9.87 15.75
CA ILE A 132 3.35 -9.18 15.41
C ILE A 132 2.59 -8.74 16.67
N SER A 133 2.50 -9.59 17.69
CA SER A 133 1.78 -9.26 18.93
C SER A 133 2.44 -8.11 19.73
N LYS A 134 3.75 -7.91 19.61
CA LYS A 134 4.49 -6.80 20.26
C LYS A 134 4.20 -5.46 19.58
N LEU A 135 3.87 -5.48 18.29
CA LEU A 135 3.52 -4.28 17.53
C LEU A 135 2.31 -3.56 18.12
N LEU A 136 1.36 -4.29 18.75
CA LEU A 136 0.17 -3.67 19.33
C LEU A 136 0.52 -2.81 20.55
N ASP A 137 1.46 -3.24 21.39
CA ASP A 137 1.92 -2.44 22.54
C ASP A 137 2.58 -1.16 22.03
N TYR A 138 3.51 -1.30 21.09
CA TYR A 138 4.15 -0.16 20.44
C TYR A 138 3.14 0.78 19.78
N ALA A 139 2.12 0.25 19.11
CA ALA A 139 1.11 1.07 18.46
C ALA A 139 0.33 1.94 19.46
N VAL A 140 0.00 1.40 20.64
CA VAL A 140 -0.64 2.18 21.72
C VAL A 140 0.30 3.28 22.23
N GLU A 141 1.55 2.94 22.55
CA GLU A 141 2.55 3.88 23.02
C GLU A 141 2.83 5.01 22.02
N ALA A 142 2.88 4.68 20.74
CA ALA A 142 3.12 5.63 19.64
C ALA A 142 1.83 6.33 19.13
N ASN A 143 0.69 6.16 19.81
CA ASN A 143 -0.61 6.73 19.41
C ASN A 143 -1.02 6.39 17.95
N ILE A 144 -0.72 5.18 17.51
CA ILE A 144 -1.15 4.63 16.23
C ILE A 144 -2.54 4.03 16.39
N LEU A 145 -3.48 4.44 15.53
CA LEU A 145 -4.90 4.06 15.63
C LEU A 145 -5.25 2.75 14.92
N GLU A 146 -4.54 2.47 13.84
CA GLU A 146 -4.80 1.29 13.01
C GLU A 146 -3.50 0.61 12.60
N VAL A 147 -3.49 -0.70 12.65
CA VAL A 147 -2.39 -1.57 12.23
C VAL A 147 -2.85 -2.43 11.06
N TYR A 148 -2.18 -2.32 9.93
CA TYR A 148 -2.41 -3.13 8.74
C TYR A 148 -1.32 -4.18 8.61
N LEU A 149 -1.68 -5.43 8.77
CA LEU A 149 -0.79 -6.57 8.58
C LEU A 149 -0.85 -7.01 7.11
N SER A 150 0.28 -7.01 6.43
CA SER A 150 0.39 -7.26 4.99
C SER A 150 1.46 -8.32 4.73
N LEU A 151 1.16 -9.37 3.98
CA LEU A 151 2.20 -10.31 3.56
C LEU A 151 3.18 -9.62 2.61
N TYR A 152 4.46 -9.93 2.78
CA TYR A 152 5.50 -9.50 1.85
C TYR A 152 5.26 -10.08 0.46
N ILE A 153 5.33 -9.25 -0.56
CA ILE A 153 5.24 -9.67 -1.96
C ILE A 153 6.66 -9.81 -2.50
N PRO A 154 7.16 -11.02 -2.71
CA PRO A 154 8.51 -11.23 -3.24
C PRO A 154 8.65 -10.67 -4.66
N TYR A 155 9.81 -10.08 -4.95
CA TYR A 155 10.13 -9.54 -6.26
C TYR A 155 11.58 -9.84 -6.66
N GLU A 156 11.87 -9.81 -7.95
CA GLU A 156 13.22 -10.00 -8.47
C GLU A 156 14.13 -8.85 -8.02
N GLY A 157 15.23 -9.20 -7.37
CA GLY A 157 16.12 -8.22 -6.70
C GLY A 157 15.79 -7.99 -5.22
N GLY A 158 14.66 -8.49 -4.72
CA GLY A 158 14.35 -8.57 -3.29
C GLY A 158 14.83 -9.88 -2.66
N ILE A 159 14.66 -10.00 -1.36
CA ILE A 159 15.02 -11.23 -0.61
C ILE A 159 13.81 -12.18 -0.64
N VAL A 160 13.83 -13.15 -1.52
CA VAL A 160 12.69 -14.09 -1.72
C VAL A 160 12.55 -15.03 -0.52
N GLU A 161 13.67 -15.41 0.09
CA GLU A 161 13.76 -16.40 1.18
C GLU A 161 13.04 -15.96 2.45
N ILE A 162 12.81 -14.66 2.63
CA ILE A 162 12.06 -14.13 3.79
C ILE A 162 10.54 -14.15 3.59
N SER A 163 10.04 -14.56 2.42
CA SER A 163 8.59 -14.66 2.19
C SER A 163 7.94 -15.68 3.12
N CYS A 164 6.80 -15.30 3.71
CA CYS A 164 6.03 -16.15 4.61
C CYS A 164 4.97 -16.95 3.82
N GLU A 165 5.43 -17.86 2.96
CA GLU A 165 4.56 -18.68 2.09
C GLU A 165 4.62 -20.18 2.42
N ASP A 166 5.63 -20.65 3.17
CA ASP A 166 5.73 -22.03 3.59
C ASP A 166 4.85 -22.34 4.81
N GLU A 167 4.62 -23.64 5.03
CA GLU A 167 3.71 -24.14 6.06
C GLU A 167 4.13 -23.73 7.49
N GLU A 168 5.44 -23.72 7.77
CA GLU A 168 5.97 -23.37 9.08
C GLU A 168 5.67 -21.90 9.41
N CYS A 169 6.01 -20.98 8.50
CA CYS A 169 5.72 -19.55 8.68
C CYS A 169 4.21 -19.28 8.73
N LEU A 170 3.41 -19.93 7.89
CA LEU A 170 1.95 -19.75 7.92
C LEU A 170 1.33 -20.28 9.21
N LYS A 171 1.87 -21.35 9.80
CA LYS A 171 1.45 -21.86 11.11
C LYS A 171 1.79 -20.86 12.22
N ALA A 172 3.02 -20.33 12.23
CA ALA A 172 3.43 -19.29 13.16
C ALA A 172 2.55 -18.04 13.02
N LEU A 173 2.27 -17.61 11.78
CA LEU A 173 1.40 -16.46 11.51
C LEU A 173 -0.02 -16.66 12.04
N ARG A 174 -0.64 -17.84 11.84
CA ARG A 174 -1.97 -18.13 12.41
C ARG A 174 -1.98 -17.99 13.92
N ALA A 175 -0.97 -18.60 14.60
CA ALA A 175 -0.84 -18.48 16.05
C ALA A 175 -0.66 -17.03 16.53
N GLN A 176 0.09 -16.22 15.80
CA GLN A 176 0.23 -14.80 16.10
C GLN A 176 -1.06 -14.02 15.88
N LEU A 177 -1.80 -14.29 14.80
CA LEU A 177 -3.07 -13.62 14.52
C LEU A 177 -4.13 -13.94 15.58
N GLU A 178 -4.15 -15.18 16.12
CA GLU A 178 -5.02 -15.55 17.26
C GLU A 178 -4.66 -14.73 18.51
N LYS A 179 -3.37 -14.62 18.85
CA LYS A 179 -2.90 -13.78 19.97
C LYS A 179 -3.29 -12.33 19.79
N VAL A 180 -3.09 -11.79 18.57
CA VAL A 180 -3.43 -10.42 18.20
C VAL A 180 -4.93 -10.18 18.32
N ALA A 181 -5.77 -11.10 17.86
CA ALA A 181 -7.22 -10.98 17.94
C ALA A 181 -7.71 -10.88 19.40
N VAL A 182 -7.17 -11.71 20.28
CA VAL A 182 -7.49 -11.66 21.72
C VAL A 182 -7.00 -10.35 22.36
N LYS A 183 -5.76 -9.97 22.07
CA LYS A 183 -5.12 -8.79 22.64
C LYS A 183 -5.81 -7.48 22.20
N ALA A 184 -6.19 -7.39 20.95
CA ALA A 184 -6.82 -6.19 20.36
C ALA A 184 -8.20 -5.87 20.94
N ILE A 185 -8.91 -6.86 21.53
CA ILE A 185 -10.25 -6.63 22.14
C ILE A 185 -10.21 -5.52 23.19
N ASN A 186 -9.13 -5.44 23.95
CA ASN A 186 -8.97 -4.52 25.08
C ASN A 186 -8.04 -3.33 24.77
N MET A 187 -7.68 -3.13 23.49
CA MET A 187 -6.75 -2.06 23.09
C MET A 187 -7.45 -1.02 22.20
N PRO A 188 -7.07 0.26 22.30
CA PRO A 188 -7.62 1.33 21.46
C PRO A 188 -6.99 1.32 20.03
N VAL A 189 -6.66 0.15 19.51
CA VAL A 189 -6.00 -0.05 18.20
C VAL A 189 -6.83 -1.02 17.38
N ARG A 190 -7.16 -0.64 16.15
CA ARG A 190 -7.83 -1.52 15.18
C ARG A 190 -6.78 -2.29 14.39
N VAL A 191 -6.97 -3.59 14.20
CA VAL A 191 -6.07 -4.44 13.44
C VAL A 191 -6.77 -5.00 12.21
N TRP A 192 -6.09 -4.88 11.07
CA TRP A 192 -6.50 -5.45 9.79
C TRP A 192 -5.53 -6.57 9.43
N ALA A 193 -6.03 -7.80 9.45
CA ALA A 193 -5.22 -8.99 9.16
C ALA A 193 -5.33 -9.40 7.68
N PRO A 194 -4.27 -10.00 7.10
CA PRO A 194 -4.33 -10.55 5.75
C PRO A 194 -5.19 -11.81 5.72
N ASN A 195 -5.75 -12.13 4.57
CA ASN A 195 -6.29 -13.45 4.32
C ASN A 195 -5.14 -14.46 4.24
N LEU A 196 -5.35 -15.66 4.77
CA LEU A 196 -4.38 -16.77 4.69
C LEU A 196 -4.83 -17.89 3.77
N SER A 197 -5.99 -17.75 3.17
CA SER A 197 -6.55 -18.69 2.20
C SER A 197 -7.26 -17.95 1.07
N SER A 198 -7.36 -18.59 -0.09
CA SER A 198 -8.08 -18.04 -1.23
C SER A 198 -9.60 -18.13 -0.98
N TYR A 199 -10.31 -17.12 -1.45
CA TYR A 199 -11.77 -17.06 -1.42
C TYR A 199 -12.32 -16.83 -2.83
N THR A 200 -13.51 -17.30 -3.08
CA THR A 200 -14.24 -17.01 -4.33
C THR A 200 -14.60 -15.53 -4.43
N SER A 201 -14.98 -14.92 -3.31
CA SER A 201 -15.21 -13.47 -3.23
C SER A 201 -13.89 -12.74 -3.05
N ARG A 202 -13.49 -12.03 -4.07
CA ARG A 202 -12.25 -11.26 -4.16
C ARG A 202 -12.54 -9.77 -4.15
N TYR A 203 -11.56 -8.96 -3.78
CA TYR A 203 -11.74 -7.52 -3.62
C TYR A 203 -10.56 -6.77 -4.24
N CYS A 204 -10.80 -6.02 -5.29
CA CYS A 204 -9.79 -5.12 -5.83
C CYS A 204 -9.93 -3.72 -5.22
N PRO A 205 -8.98 -3.24 -4.40
CA PRO A 205 -9.07 -1.92 -3.76
C PRO A 205 -9.24 -0.78 -4.77
N PHE A 206 -8.50 -0.81 -5.89
CA PHE A 206 -8.60 0.22 -6.93
C PHE A 206 -10.00 0.30 -7.56
N VAL A 207 -10.63 -0.84 -7.80
CA VAL A 207 -11.97 -0.89 -8.38
C VAL A 207 -13.02 -0.37 -7.40
N PHE A 208 -12.99 -0.85 -6.15
CA PHE A 208 -13.99 -0.48 -5.14
C PHE A 208 -13.86 0.97 -4.71
N ASN A 209 -12.64 1.50 -4.60
CA ASN A 209 -12.40 2.92 -4.31
C ASN A 209 -12.46 3.81 -5.55
N LYS A 210 -12.77 3.24 -6.74
CA LYS A 210 -12.76 3.97 -8.02
C LYS A 210 -11.45 4.73 -8.24
N ALA A 211 -10.32 4.13 -7.88
CA ALA A 211 -9.01 4.75 -7.90
C ALA A 211 -8.24 4.43 -9.18
N LEU A 212 -7.30 5.31 -9.52
CA LEU A 212 -6.28 5.12 -10.55
C LEU A 212 -4.90 5.42 -9.94
N PHE A 213 -3.85 4.89 -10.55
CA PHE A 213 -2.48 5.19 -10.16
C PHE A 213 -1.85 6.13 -11.19
N VAL A 214 -1.43 7.32 -10.74
CA VAL A 214 -0.70 8.29 -11.56
C VAL A 214 0.79 8.19 -11.23
N ARG A 215 1.61 7.92 -12.23
CA ARG A 215 3.07 7.82 -12.12
C ARG A 215 3.71 9.20 -12.01
N SER A 216 4.98 9.24 -11.62
CA SER A 216 5.76 10.49 -11.55
C SER A 216 5.96 11.17 -12.90
N ASP A 217 5.79 10.48 -14.03
CA ASP A 217 5.84 10.99 -15.40
C ASP A 217 4.47 11.38 -15.98
N GLY A 218 3.42 11.40 -15.15
CA GLY A 218 2.04 11.73 -15.55
C GLY A 218 1.25 10.59 -16.20
N LYS A 219 1.89 9.47 -16.52
CA LYS A 219 1.20 8.30 -17.06
C LYS A 219 0.29 7.67 -16.03
N VAL A 220 -0.84 7.16 -16.50
CA VAL A 220 -1.87 6.55 -15.67
C VAL A 220 -1.93 5.06 -15.87
N ALA A 221 -1.87 4.31 -14.78
CA ALA A 221 -2.11 2.87 -14.74
C ALA A 221 -3.40 2.57 -13.95
N PRO A 222 -4.06 1.43 -14.18
CA PRO A 222 -5.27 1.06 -13.44
C PRO A 222 -4.99 0.82 -11.95
N CYS A 223 -3.77 0.45 -11.59
CA CYS A 223 -3.35 0.24 -10.20
C CYS A 223 -1.82 0.31 -10.04
N ILE A 224 -1.35 0.39 -8.81
CA ILE A 224 0.07 0.40 -8.46
C ILE A 224 0.81 -0.88 -8.90
N TYR A 225 0.14 -2.03 -8.91
CA TYR A 225 0.71 -3.33 -9.29
C TYR A 225 1.15 -3.39 -10.75
N MET A 226 0.42 -2.66 -11.63
CA MET A 226 0.67 -2.60 -13.08
C MET A 226 1.27 -1.26 -13.52
N ALA A 227 1.76 -0.46 -12.58
CA ALA A 227 2.33 0.85 -12.90
C ALA A 227 3.68 0.78 -13.64
N TYR A 228 4.45 -0.27 -13.39
CA TYR A 228 5.77 -0.50 -13.96
C TYR A 228 5.95 -1.97 -14.34
N THR A 229 6.91 -2.24 -15.22
CA THR A 229 7.29 -3.63 -15.55
C THR A 229 8.26 -4.17 -14.48
N TRP A 230 7.92 -5.28 -13.85
CA TRP A 230 8.71 -5.92 -12.80
C TRP A 230 8.42 -7.42 -12.73
N THR A 231 9.15 -8.16 -11.92
CA THR A 231 8.94 -9.60 -11.75
C THR A 231 8.62 -9.89 -10.29
N THR A 232 7.54 -10.60 -10.04
CA THR A 232 7.15 -11.11 -8.73
C THR A 232 7.31 -12.62 -8.66
N ILE A 233 7.33 -13.15 -7.44
CA ILE A 233 7.32 -14.58 -7.17
C ILE A 233 6.14 -14.84 -6.24
N VAL A 234 5.17 -15.62 -6.67
CA VAL A 234 3.99 -15.96 -5.86
C VAL A 234 3.88 -17.47 -5.79
N ARG A 235 3.93 -18.02 -4.58
CA ARG A 235 3.94 -19.47 -4.32
C ARG A 235 4.98 -20.22 -5.18
N GLY A 236 6.20 -19.66 -5.25
CA GLY A 236 7.30 -20.24 -6.02
C GLY A 236 7.23 -20.06 -7.53
N VAL A 237 6.15 -19.51 -8.07
CA VAL A 237 6.01 -19.24 -9.51
C VAL A 237 6.49 -17.82 -9.83
N LYS A 238 7.52 -17.73 -10.67
CA LYS A 238 8.05 -16.46 -11.17
C LYS A 238 7.10 -15.90 -12.23
N ARG A 239 6.68 -14.62 -12.07
CA ARG A 239 5.70 -13.97 -12.94
C ARG A 239 6.20 -12.61 -13.38
N ARG A 240 6.12 -12.33 -14.68
CA ARG A 240 6.41 -11.01 -15.24
C ARG A 240 5.16 -10.16 -15.21
N ILE A 241 5.21 -9.06 -14.47
CA ILE A 241 4.16 -8.05 -14.48
C ILE A 241 4.59 -6.98 -15.47
N TYR A 242 3.83 -6.80 -16.53
CA TYR A 242 4.05 -5.73 -17.50
C TYR A 242 3.33 -4.47 -17.07
N GLU A 243 3.93 -3.33 -17.34
CA GLU A 243 3.23 -2.05 -17.19
C GLU A 243 1.99 -2.01 -18.09
N PHE A 244 0.92 -1.47 -17.55
CA PHE A 244 -0.31 -1.27 -18.31
C PHE A 244 -0.75 0.19 -18.20
N VAL A 245 -0.27 1.01 -19.17
CA VAL A 245 -0.59 2.43 -19.23
C VAL A 245 -1.89 2.62 -20.00
N ILE A 246 -2.86 3.30 -19.37
CA ILE A 246 -4.19 3.57 -19.93
C ILE A 246 -4.39 5.02 -20.35
N GLY A 247 -3.43 5.90 -20.07
CA GLY A 247 -3.46 7.31 -20.48
C GLY A 247 -2.32 8.15 -19.90
N ASP A 248 -2.38 9.44 -20.17
CA ASP A 248 -1.42 10.45 -19.71
C ASP A 248 -2.18 11.68 -19.20
N THR A 249 -2.22 11.87 -17.88
CA THR A 249 -3.01 12.96 -17.26
C THR A 249 -2.43 14.35 -17.50
N LEU A 250 -1.20 14.49 -18.03
CA LEU A 250 -0.63 15.76 -18.47
C LEU A 250 -1.13 16.17 -19.87
N ARG A 251 -1.79 15.26 -20.60
CA ARG A 251 -2.22 15.46 -21.99
C ARG A 251 -3.73 15.35 -22.19
N GLU A 252 -4.40 14.61 -21.31
CA GLU A 252 -5.81 14.30 -21.48
C GLU A 252 -6.56 14.30 -20.14
N SER A 253 -7.88 14.36 -20.19
CA SER A 253 -8.74 14.36 -19.01
C SER A 253 -8.67 13.03 -18.27
N LEU A 254 -8.48 13.06 -16.94
CA LEU A 254 -8.52 11.86 -16.11
C LEU A 254 -9.88 11.15 -16.19
N ARG A 255 -10.96 11.89 -16.42
CA ARG A 255 -12.31 11.34 -16.67
C ARG A 255 -12.36 10.47 -17.92
N ASP A 256 -11.70 10.88 -19.01
CA ASP A 256 -11.70 10.11 -20.26
C ASP A 256 -10.78 8.89 -20.15
N ILE A 257 -9.66 9.03 -19.43
CA ILE A 257 -8.80 7.90 -19.06
C ILE A 257 -9.62 6.86 -18.26
N TRP A 258 -10.37 7.33 -17.25
CA TRP A 258 -11.24 6.47 -16.44
C TRP A 258 -12.25 5.71 -17.30
N ARG A 259 -12.93 6.39 -18.21
CA ARG A 259 -13.94 5.77 -19.10
C ARG A 259 -13.37 4.62 -19.93
N ARG A 260 -12.13 4.74 -20.40
CA ARG A 260 -11.46 3.65 -21.15
C ARG A 260 -11.18 2.41 -20.29
N ASN A 261 -11.11 2.57 -18.97
CA ASN A 261 -10.82 1.49 -18.04
C ASN A 261 -12.09 0.78 -17.51
N VAL A 262 -13.28 1.25 -17.87
CA VAL A 262 -14.56 0.78 -17.31
C VAL A 262 -14.77 -0.73 -17.53
N GLU A 263 -14.41 -1.26 -18.68
CA GLU A 263 -14.59 -2.71 -18.98
C GLU A 263 -13.77 -3.57 -18.01
N MET A 264 -12.50 -3.23 -17.81
CA MET A 264 -11.63 -3.94 -16.87
C MET A 264 -12.18 -3.83 -15.44
N MET A 265 -12.60 -2.63 -15.04
CA MET A 265 -13.17 -2.41 -13.71
C MET A 265 -14.45 -3.21 -13.48
N PHE A 266 -15.30 -3.29 -14.49
CA PHE A 266 -16.52 -4.10 -14.44
C PHE A 266 -16.19 -5.58 -14.23
N LYS A 267 -15.27 -6.14 -15.02
CA LYS A 267 -14.83 -7.53 -14.89
C LYS A 267 -14.27 -7.82 -13.49
N LEU A 268 -13.44 -6.91 -12.95
CA LEU A 268 -12.88 -7.04 -11.61
C LEU A 268 -13.93 -6.90 -10.51
N TYR A 269 -14.89 -6.00 -10.66
CA TYR A 269 -15.98 -5.79 -9.70
C TYR A 269 -16.85 -7.04 -9.55
N PHE A 270 -17.17 -7.70 -10.66
CA PHE A 270 -17.95 -8.94 -10.68
C PHE A 270 -17.12 -10.21 -10.54
N ASN A 271 -15.82 -10.12 -10.25
CA ASN A 271 -14.92 -11.26 -10.15
C ASN A 271 -14.89 -12.13 -11.42
N TYR A 272 -15.08 -11.51 -12.60
CA TYR A 272 -15.07 -12.22 -13.88
C TYR A 272 -13.62 -12.51 -14.30
N MET A 273 -12.99 -13.43 -13.58
CA MET A 273 -11.63 -13.90 -13.85
C MET A 273 -11.40 -15.25 -13.16
N PRO A 274 -10.46 -16.08 -13.69
CA PRO A 274 -10.08 -17.33 -13.03
C PRO A 274 -9.38 -17.05 -11.68
N SER A 275 -9.23 -18.09 -10.86
CA SER A 275 -8.37 -18.06 -9.69
C SER A 275 -7.05 -18.75 -10.01
N CYS A 276 -5.98 -17.97 -10.17
CA CYS A 276 -4.66 -18.54 -10.47
C CYS A 276 -3.90 -18.97 -9.22
N ILE A 277 -4.22 -18.40 -8.05
CA ILE A 277 -3.46 -18.64 -6.80
C ILE A 277 -3.66 -20.08 -6.29
N ASP A 278 -4.87 -20.62 -6.44
CA ASP A 278 -5.29 -21.95 -5.97
C ASP A 278 -5.64 -22.90 -7.13
N CYS A 279 -5.22 -22.57 -8.34
CA CYS A 279 -5.41 -23.41 -9.52
C CYS A 279 -4.46 -24.61 -9.48
N GLU A 280 -4.98 -25.82 -9.58
CA GLU A 280 -4.18 -27.05 -9.62
C GLU A 280 -3.20 -27.11 -10.79
N LEU A 281 -3.53 -26.40 -11.89
CA LEU A 281 -2.72 -26.32 -13.09
C LEU A 281 -1.67 -25.20 -13.07
N VAL A 282 -1.53 -24.46 -11.97
CA VAL A 282 -0.69 -23.24 -11.90
C VAL A 282 0.75 -23.45 -12.37
N ASN A 283 1.34 -24.60 -12.01
CA ASN A 283 2.73 -24.93 -12.32
C ASN A 283 2.95 -25.34 -13.80
N TRP A 284 1.89 -25.61 -14.52
CA TRP A 284 1.89 -26.04 -15.93
C TRP A 284 1.31 -24.98 -16.88
N CYS A 285 0.79 -23.90 -16.33
CA CYS A 285 0.03 -22.91 -17.07
C CYS A 285 0.89 -21.73 -17.49
N SER A 286 1.07 -21.55 -18.82
CA SER A 286 1.82 -20.41 -19.37
C SER A 286 1.15 -19.04 -19.08
N TYR A 287 -0.17 -18.99 -18.95
CA TYR A 287 -0.90 -17.76 -18.61
C TYR A 287 -0.56 -17.21 -17.22
N THR A 288 -0.06 -18.05 -16.31
CA THR A 288 0.35 -17.59 -14.98
C THR A 288 1.72 -16.92 -14.96
N LEU A 289 2.50 -17.04 -16.04
CA LEU A 289 3.86 -16.52 -16.10
C LEU A 289 3.93 -15.00 -16.35
N SER A 290 2.80 -14.40 -16.79
CA SER A 290 2.75 -12.94 -17.02
C SER A 290 1.39 -12.33 -16.68
N SER A 291 1.37 -10.99 -16.64
CA SER A 291 0.15 -10.19 -16.47
C SER A 291 -0.56 -9.87 -17.79
N GLU A 292 -0.20 -10.50 -18.92
CA GLU A 292 -0.75 -10.15 -20.22
C GLU A 292 -2.18 -10.61 -20.40
N VAL A 293 -2.42 -11.92 -20.20
CA VAL A 293 -3.73 -12.52 -20.44
C VAL A 293 -3.97 -13.69 -19.50
N ASP A 294 -5.20 -13.90 -19.04
CA ASP A 294 -5.62 -15.09 -18.33
C ASP A 294 -6.28 -16.13 -19.24
N CYS A 295 -6.58 -17.31 -18.72
CA CYS A 295 -7.20 -18.39 -19.48
C CYS A 295 -8.65 -18.12 -19.91
N TRP A 296 -9.28 -17.06 -19.43
CA TRP A 296 -10.59 -16.58 -19.88
C TRP A 296 -10.49 -15.44 -20.90
N GLY A 297 -9.25 -15.06 -21.28
CA GLY A 297 -8.98 -14.02 -22.26
C GLY A 297 -8.99 -12.59 -21.70
N ASN A 298 -9.04 -12.40 -20.37
CA ASN A 298 -8.96 -11.05 -19.78
C ASN A 298 -7.56 -10.47 -19.95
N ARG A 299 -7.50 -9.21 -20.35
CA ARG A 299 -6.28 -8.41 -20.50
C ARG A 299 -6.47 -7.07 -19.78
N PRO A 300 -5.59 -6.72 -18.84
CA PRO A 300 -4.49 -7.51 -18.28
C PRO A 300 -4.99 -8.65 -17.36
N ASN A 301 -4.09 -9.61 -17.06
CA ASN A 301 -4.35 -10.70 -16.14
C ASN A 301 -4.17 -10.25 -14.69
N CYS A 302 -5.28 -10.12 -13.95
CA CYS A 302 -5.32 -9.80 -12.51
C CYS A 302 -5.55 -11.03 -11.61
N ALA A 303 -5.68 -12.23 -12.19
CA ALA A 303 -6.11 -13.44 -11.50
C ALA A 303 -5.10 -13.99 -10.47
N HIS A 304 -3.89 -13.45 -10.41
CA HIS A 304 -2.86 -13.81 -9.43
C HIS A 304 -2.41 -12.62 -8.55
N CYS A 305 -3.16 -11.52 -8.54
CA CYS A 305 -2.80 -10.32 -7.80
C CYS A 305 -2.98 -10.52 -6.28
N PRO A 306 -1.92 -10.40 -5.44
CA PRO A 306 -2.02 -10.64 -4.00
C PRO A 306 -2.93 -9.65 -3.28
N TYR A 307 -3.06 -8.44 -3.78
CA TYR A 307 -4.00 -7.44 -3.24
C TYR A 307 -5.46 -7.86 -3.45
N HIS A 308 -5.77 -8.48 -4.58
CA HIS A 308 -7.11 -8.94 -4.91
C HIS A 308 -7.59 -10.06 -3.99
N TYR A 309 -6.67 -10.93 -3.54
CA TYR A 309 -6.93 -11.96 -2.54
C TYR A 309 -6.82 -11.48 -1.09
N ARG A 310 -6.43 -10.21 -0.88
CA ARG A 310 -6.16 -9.64 0.45
C ARG A 310 -5.05 -10.34 1.23
N PHE A 311 -4.12 -10.97 0.54
CA PHE A 311 -2.89 -11.47 1.16
C PHE A 311 -1.98 -10.31 1.56
N SER A 312 -1.99 -9.27 0.76
CA SER A 312 -1.25 -8.05 1.00
C SER A 312 -2.17 -6.85 1.00
N TYR A 313 -1.85 -5.87 1.83
CA TYR A 313 -2.58 -4.61 1.92
C TYR A 313 -2.17 -3.66 0.79
N CYS A 314 -3.15 -3.08 0.13
CA CYS A 314 -2.95 -2.03 -0.86
C CYS A 314 -3.27 -0.67 -0.20
N PRO A 315 -2.30 0.26 -0.11
CA PRO A 315 -2.45 1.52 0.62
C PRO A 315 -3.20 2.59 -0.18
N ILE A 316 -4.51 2.40 -0.44
CA ILE A 316 -5.37 3.38 -1.11
C ILE A 316 -6.71 3.59 -0.40
#